data_8bcfb9055ddaad9af6de66aa3cf1dda9
#
_entry.id   8bcfb9055ddaad9af6de66aa3cf1dda9
#
_cell.length_a   1.000
_cell.length_b   1.000
_cell.length_c   1.000
_cell.angle_alpha   90.00
_cell.angle_beta   90.00
_cell.angle_gamma   90.00
#
_symmetry.space_group_name_H-M   'P 1'
#
loop_
_entity.id
_entity.type
_entity.pdbx_description
1 polymer ?
#
loop_
_entity_poly.entity_id
_entity_poly.type
_entity_poly.pdbx_seq_one_letter_code
_entity_poly.pdbx_strand_id
1 'polypeptide(L)'
;MTTLKNYHLRMQRVLDYIDAHLDDDLDLDTLSGVAAFSKFHFHRQFKASFGLSVHRYVQLARMRRASFQLAHSGAQSVTDIAIDAGYDAPDAFARAFRQRVGQSPSSFRKSPDWAPWLTAFGPLDHARNTLMKITYEPDDVTIREVLPTPVAIFEHRGDRERLPETIERFIAWRKAAGLSPATSPTFNIFRSERIPANPADYSMDLCVGTDRPIDAEDGYPKPGIIPGGRCAVLRVVHNTNNLEPAALYLYREWLPNSGEEARDFPIYCQRHFSMPPHVTVPEVVCDLYLPLK
;
A
#
# COMPACT_ATOMS: atom_id res chain seq x y z
N MET A 1 -5.17 -7.97 -29.29
CA MET A 1 -4.48 -7.96 -27.97
C MET A 1 -3.23 -8.81 -28.09
N THR A 2 -2.06 -8.26 -27.73
CA THR A 2 -0.79 -8.99 -27.86
C THR A 2 -0.70 -10.13 -26.85
N THR A 3 -0.08 -11.25 -27.21
CA THR A 3 0.13 -12.44 -26.37
C THR A 3 0.72 -12.09 -24.99
N LEU A 4 1.59 -11.07 -24.94
CA LEU A 4 2.21 -10.58 -23.71
C LEU A 4 1.19 -9.91 -22.74
N LYS A 5 0.23 -9.13 -23.27
CA LYS A 5 -0.82 -8.48 -22.46
C LYS A 5 -1.73 -9.55 -21.81
N ASN A 6 -2.08 -10.60 -22.55
CA ASN A 6 -2.86 -11.71 -22.01
C ASN A 6 -2.10 -12.49 -20.93
N TYR A 7 -0.79 -12.63 -21.07
CA TYR A 7 0.06 -13.29 -20.08
C TYR A 7 0.10 -12.51 -18.76
N HIS A 8 0.35 -11.21 -18.81
CA HIS A 8 0.36 -10.35 -17.61
C HIS A 8 -0.99 -10.36 -16.88
N LEU A 9 -2.10 -10.27 -17.61
CA LEU A 9 -3.44 -10.33 -17.04
C LEU A 9 -3.73 -11.67 -16.32
N ARG A 10 -3.20 -12.79 -16.84
CA ARG A 10 -3.34 -14.10 -16.18
C ARG A 10 -2.56 -14.16 -14.87
N MET A 11 -1.33 -13.67 -14.86
CA MET A 11 -0.51 -13.61 -13.63
C MET A 11 -1.08 -12.63 -12.61
N GLN A 12 -1.61 -11.49 -13.07
CA GLN A 12 -2.31 -10.53 -12.19
C GLN A 12 -3.49 -11.20 -11.48
N ARG A 13 -4.34 -11.91 -12.23
CA ARG A 13 -5.47 -12.66 -11.64
C ARG A 13 -5.03 -13.66 -10.58
N VAL A 14 -3.87 -14.30 -10.75
CA VAL A 14 -3.33 -15.21 -9.73
C VAL A 14 -2.95 -14.47 -8.46
N LEU A 15 -2.25 -13.33 -8.58
CA LEU A 15 -1.89 -12.54 -7.39
C LEU A 15 -3.12 -12.02 -6.66
N ASP A 16 -4.12 -11.55 -7.40
CA ASP A 16 -5.38 -11.07 -6.84
C ASP A 16 -6.17 -12.19 -6.17
N TYR A 17 -6.19 -13.38 -6.81
CA TYR A 17 -6.81 -14.56 -6.23
C TYR A 17 -6.12 -14.98 -4.92
N ILE A 18 -4.79 -15.02 -4.89
CA ILE A 18 -4.03 -15.33 -3.67
C ILE A 18 -4.40 -14.37 -2.54
N ASP A 19 -4.43 -13.05 -2.81
CA ASP A 19 -4.72 -12.07 -1.78
C ASP A 19 -6.16 -12.16 -1.24
N ALA A 20 -7.11 -12.54 -2.10
CA ALA A 20 -8.50 -12.72 -1.71
C ALA A 20 -8.77 -14.04 -0.95
N HIS A 21 -7.87 -15.04 -1.06
CA HIS A 21 -8.10 -16.41 -0.57
C HIS A 21 -6.97 -16.91 0.34
N LEU A 22 -6.33 -16.02 1.10
CA LEU A 22 -5.20 -16.40 1.98
C LEU A 22 -5.56 -17.43 3.06
N ASP A 23 -6.86 -17.58 3.38
CA ASP A 23 -7.36 -18.56 4.35
C ASP A 23 -7.59 -19.94 3.73
N ASP A 24 -7.67 -20.01 2.41
CA ASP A 24 -7.96 -21.25 1.69
C ASP A 24 -6.68 -22.06 1.40
N ASP A 25 -6.87 -23.32 0.98
CA ASP A 25 -5.78 -24.15 0.47
C ASP A 25 -5.40 -23.64 -0.94
N LEU A 26 -4.33 -22.88 -1.00
CA LEU A 26 -3.78 -22.31 -2.24
C LEU A 26 -2.77 -23.26 -2.87
N ASP A 27 -3.26 -24.43 -3.28
CA ASP A 27 -2.43 -25.43 -3.94
C ASP A 27 -2.09 -25.06 -5.40
N LEU A 28 -1.14 -25.82 -5.97
CA LEU A 28 -0.66 -25.55 -7.32
C LEU A 28 -1.76 -25.82 -8.38
N ASP A 29 -2.69 -26.72 -8.10
CA ASP A 29 -3.81 -27.05 -8.99
C ASP A 29 -4.75 -25.86 -9.14
N THR A 30 -5.20 -25.34 -8.02
CA THR A 30 -6.08 -24.19 -7.95
C THR A 30 -5.45 -22.99 -8.66
N LEU A 31 -4.19 -22.65 -8.30
CA LEU A 31 -3.55 -21.44 -8.84
C LEU A 31 -3.19 -21.57 -10.32
N SER A 32 -2.81 -22.76 -10.78
CA SER A 32 -2.57 -22.98 -12.21
C SER A 32 -3.87 -22.93 -13.03
N GLY A 33 -4.99 -23.37 -12.44
CA GLY A 33 -6.34 -23.22 -13.00
C GLY A 33 -6.73 -21.76 -13.19
N VAL A 34 -6.52 -20.92 -12.16
CA VAL A 34 -6.76 -19.46 -12.21
C VAL A 34 -5.95 -18.80 -13.32
N ALA A 35 -4.68 -19.23 -13.49
CA ALA A 35 -3.80 -18.75 -14.55
C ALA A 35 -4.18 -19.27 -15.95
N ALA A 36 -5.01 -20.30 -16.03
CA ALA A 36 -5.26 -21.08 -17.25
C ALA A 36 -3.95 -21.59 -17.90
N PHE A 37 -3.04 -22.13 -17.05
CA PHE A 37 -1.80 -22.80 -17.45
C PHE A 37 -1.78 -24.25 -16.94
N SER A 38 -0.96 -25.10 -17.55
CA SER A 38 -0.60 -26.36 -16.90
C SER A 38 0.27 -26.10 -15.66
N LYS A 39 0.20 -26.97 -14.64
CA LYS A 39 0.97 -26.84 -13.39
C LYS A 39 2.46 -26.59 -13.63
N PHE A 40 3.04 -27.37 -14.57
CA PHE A 40 4.46 -27.28 -14.91
C PHE A 40 4.82 -25.90 -15.50
N HIS A 41 4.03 -25.42 -16.45
CA HIS A 41 4.24 -24.09 -17.03
C HIS A 41 4.00 -22.99 -16.03
N PHE A 42 2.94 -23.08 -15.23
CA PHE A 42 2.61 -22.10 -14.21
C PHE A 42 3.76 -21.91 -13.21
N HIS A 43 4.25 -22.99 -12.60
CA HIS A 43 5.33 -22.93 -11.61
C HIS A 43 6.59 -22.25 -12.18
N ARG A 44 7.01 -22.64 -13.38
CA ARG A 44 8.19 -22.07 -14.04
C ARG A 44 7.99 -20.60 -14.40
N GLN A 45 6.84 -20.28 -14.95
CA GLN A 45 6.51 -18.93 -15.37
C GLN A 45 6.38 -17.99 -14.16
N PHE A 46 5.72 -18.44 -13.11
CA PHE A 46 5.61 -17.64 -11.86
C PHE A 46 6.99 -17.31 -11.29
N LYS A 47 7.86 -18.33 -11.18
CA LYS A 47 9.23 -18.11 -10.69
C LYS A 47 10.06 -17.22 -11.62
N ALA A 48 9.93 -17.37 -12.93
CA ALA A 48 10.63 -16.55 -13.92
C ALA A 48 10.16 -15.07 -13.87
N SER A 49 8.85 -14.86 -13.67
CA SER A 49 8.26 -13.50 -13.63
C SER A 49 8.56 -12.76 -12.34
N PHE A 50 8.57 -13.45 -11.20
CA PHE A 50 8.60 -12.81 -9.87
C PHE A 50 9.88 -13.08 -9.08
N GLY A 51 10.78 -13.91 -9.56
CA GLY A 51 12.01 -14.27 -8.86
C GLY A 51 11.80 -15.20 -7.65
N LEU A 52 10.55 -15.58 -7.31
CA LEU A 52 10.21 -16.46 -6.20
C LEU A 52 9.15 -17.49 -6.61
N SER A 53 9.11 -18.63 -5.92
CA SER A 53 8.08 -19.65 -6.18
C SER A 53 6.71 -19.16 -5.67
N VAL A 54 5.62 -19.67 -6.26
CA VAL A 54 4.25 -19.34 -5.81
C VAL A 54 4.02 -19.71 -4.35
N HIS A 55 4.50 -20.87 -3.91
CA HIS A 55 4.43 -21.26 -2.49
C HIS A 55 5.11 -20.23 -1.57
N ARG A 56 6.30 -19.74 -1.97
CA ARG A 56 7.02 -18.70 -1.22
C ARG A 56 6.25 -17.38 -1.19
N TYR A 57 5.61 -17.02 -2.31
CA TYR A 57 4.75 -15.83 -2.38
C TYR A 57 3.58 -15.94 -1.39
N VAL A 58 2.84 -17.07 -1.40
CA VAL A 58 1.72 -17.32 -0.47
C VAL A 58 2.17 -17.25 0.99
N GLN A 59 3.29 -17.90 1.34
CA GLN A 59 3.85 -17.82 2.70
C GLN A 59 4.17 -16.37 3.13
N LEU A 60 4.79 -15.59 2.23
CA LEU A 60 5.09 -14.19 2.52
C LEU A 60 3.81 -13.35 2.66
N ALA A 61 2.82 -13.57 1.82
CA ALA A 61 1.54 -12.87 1.87
C ALA A 61 0.79 -13.15 3.18
N ARG A 62 0.73 -14.43 3.60
CA ARG A 62 0.15 -14.83 4.89
C ARG A 62 0.90 -14.20 6.08
N MET A 63 2.22 -14.22 6.05
CA MET A 63 3.05 -13.62 7.12
C MET A 63 2.90 -12.10 7.16
N ARG A 64 2.79 -11.43 6.00
CA ARG A 64 2.50 -10.00 5.93
C ARG A 64 1.15 -9.67 6.57
N ARG A 65 0.09 -10.44 6.25
CA ARG A 65 -1.22 -10.33 6.88
C ARG A 65 -1.14 -10.50 8.39
N ALA A 66 -0.45 -11.56 8.85
CA ALA A 66 -0.23 -11.81 10.28
C ALA A 66 0.46 -10.64 11.00
N SER A 67 1.40 -9.95 10.32
CA SER A 67 2.05 -8.75 10.88
C SER A 67 1.05 -7.62 11.13
N PHE A 68 0.13 -7.37 10.21
CA PHE A 68 -0.93 -6.37 10.40
C PHE A 68 -1.92 -6.78 11.49
N GLN A 69 -2.30 -8.06 11.56
CA GLN A 69 -3.15 -8.57 12.64
C GLN A 69 -2.46 -8.39 14.00
N LEU A 70 -1.17 -8.70 14.12
CA LEU A 70 -0.40 -8.45 15.34
C LEU A 70 -0.41 -6.97 15.74
N ALA A 71 -0.17 -6.08 14.80
CA ALA A 71 -0.05 -4.65 15.09
C ALA A 71 -1.40 -3.97 15.41
N HIS A 72 -2.51 -4.47 14.84
CA HIS A 72 -3.78 -3.74 14.86
C HIS A 72 -4.96 -4.51 15.45
N SER A 73 -4.90 -5.85 15.57
CA SER A 73 -5.99 -6.68 16.09
C SER A 73 -5.71 -7.10 17.54
N GLY A 74 -6.00 -6.21 18.49
CA GLY A 74 -5.72 -6.44 19.90
C GLY A 74 -6.49 -7.62 20.53
N ALA A 75 -7.62 -8.05 19.94
CA ALA A 75 -8.48 -9.11 20.46
C ALA A 75 -8.03 -10.54 20.05
N GLN A 76 -7.28 -10.69 18.97
CA GLN A 76 -6.87 -11.99 18.44
C GLN A 76 -5.58 -12.47 19.11
N SER A 77 -5.51 -13.73 19.54
CA SER A 77 -4.30 -14.27 20.16
C SER A 77 -3.16 -14.47 19.13
N VAL A 78 -1.91 -14.52 19.61
CA VAL A 78 -0.75 -14.84 18.72
C VAL A 78 -0.90 -16.25 18.17
N THR A 79 -1.50 -17.16 18.92
CA THR A 79 -1.76 -18.55 18.51
C THR A 79 -2.75 -18.61 17.34
N ASP A 80 -3.87 -17.88 17.44
CA ASP A 80 -4.86 -17.84 16.36
C ASP A 80 -4.27 -17.23 15.09
N ILE A 81 -3.50 -16.14 15.22
CA ILE A 81 -2.80 -15.51 14.09
C ILE A 81 -1.78 -16.47 13.44
N ALA A 82 -1.11 -17.32 14.25
CA ALA A 82 -0.19 -18.32 13.72
C ALA A 82 -0.91 -19.38 12.88
N ILE A 83 -2.05 -19.85 13.35
CA ILE A 83 -2.91 -20.82 12.65
C ILE A 83 -3.44 -20.21 11.35
N ASP A 84 -3.97 -19.00 11.39
CA ASP A 84 -4.47 -18.25 10.23
C ASP A 84 -3.35 -17.96 9.20
N ALA A 85 -2.11 -17.89 9.67
CA ALA A 85 -0.94 -17.76 8.78
C ALA A 85 -0.48 -19.09 8.17
N GLY A 86 -1.17 -20.19 8.47
CA GLY A 86 -0.92 -21.53 7.94
C GLY A 86 0.21 -22.28 8.64
N TYR A 87 0.43 -22.02 9.94
CA TYR A 87 1.41 -22.74 10.75
C TYR A 87 0.70 -23.71 11.70
N ASP A 88 1.13 -24.98 11.69
CA ASP A 88 0.58 -26.02 12.58
C ASP A 88 0.93 -25.79 14.06
N ALA A 89 2.02 -25.03 14.33
CA ALA A 89 2.48 -24.75 15.68
C ALA A 89 2.86 -23.29 15.86
N PRO A 90 2.41 -22.63 16.95
CA PRO A 90 2.74 -21.23 17.25
C PRO A 90 4.25 -20.97 17.35
N ASP A 91 5.02 -21.94 17.86
CA ASP A 91 6.49 -21.84 17.98
C ASP A 91 7.18 -21.82 16.60
N ALA A 92 6.66 -22.57 15.63
CA ALA A 92 7.17 -22.56 14.26
C ALA A 92 6.92 -21.19 13.61
N PHE A 93 5.72 -20.64 13.81
CA PHE A 93 5.39 -19.28 13.39
C PHE A 93 6.31 -18.25 14.05
N ALA A 94 6.48 -18.31 15.37
CA ALA A 94 7.30 -17.35 16.10
C ALA A 94 8.76 -17.35 15.63
N ARG A 95 9.34 -18.53 15.36
CA ARG A 95 10.68 -18.65 14.79
C ARG A 95 10.77 -18.06 13.38
N ALA A 96 9.83 -18.43 12.50
CA ALA A 96 9.79 -17.94 11.12
C ALA A 96 9.58 -16.42 11.07
N PHE A 97 8.68 -15.90 11.91
CA PHE A 97 8.40 -14.47 12.02
C PHE A 97 9.65 -13.71 12.49
N ARG A 98 10.29 -14.17 13.59
CA ARG A 98 11.51 -13.54 14.10
C ARG A 98 12.66 -13.58 13.09
N GLN A 99 12.84 -14.70 12.40
CA GLN A 99 13.87 -14.82 11.37
C GLN A 99 13.63 -13.84 10.21
N ARG A 100 12.37 -13.55 9.90
CA ARG A 100 11.98 -12.71 8.77
C ARG A 100 11.94 -11.22 9.12
N VAL A 101 11.35 -10.88 10.25
CA VAL A 101 11.02 -9.49 10.64
C VAL A 101 12.01 -8.95 11.69
N GLY A 102 12.86 -9.80 12.25
CA GLY A 102 13.82 -9.41 13.28
C GLY A 102 13.25 -9.37 14.70
N GLN A 103 11.92 -9.36 14.86
CA GLN A 103 11.22 -9.31 16.14
C GLN A 103 10.38 -10.56 16.38
N SER A 104 10.14 -10.91 17.66
CA SER A 104 9.12 -11.93 17.99
C SER A 104 7.72 -11.37 17.71
N PRO A 105 6.71 -12.22 17.44
CA PRO A 105 5.33 -11.79 17.27
C PRO A 105 4.80 -10.94 18.42
N SER A 106 5.10 -11.34 19.66
CA SER A 106 4.67 -10.61 20.86
C SER A 106 5.37 -9.27 21.03
N SER A 107 6.65 -9.15 20.65
CA SER A 107 7.38 -7.90 20.65
C SER A 107 6.86 -6.97 19.55
N PHE A 108 6.64 -7.49 18.36
CA PHE A 108 6.08 -6.74 17.23
C PHE A 108 4.67 -6.22 17.53
N ARG A 109 3.83 -7.00 18.23
CA ARG A 109 2.50 -6.55 18.71
C ARG A 109 2.60 -5.33 19.60
N LYS A 110 3.57 -5.28 20.51
CA LYS A 110 3.73 -4.19 21.48
C LYS A 110 4.31 -2.93 20.84
N SER A 111 5.32 -3.10 20.00
CA SER A 111 6.06 -2.02 19.34
C SER A 111 6.63 -2.54 18.04
N PRO A 112 5.89 -2.42 16.92
CA PRO A 112 6.34 -2.89 15.61
C PRO A 112 7.55 -2.10 15.11
N ASP A 113 8.63 -2.80 14.72
CA ASP A 113 9.70 -2.20 13.94
C ASP A 113 9.39 -2.40 12.45
N TRP A 114 9.01 -1.32 11.79
CA TRP A 114 8.58 -1.35 10.39
C TRP A 114 9.76 -1.33 9.40
N ALA A 115 10.96 -0.94 9.79
CA ALA A 115 12.09 -0.86 8.87
C ALA A 115 12.57 -2.27 8.39
N PRO A 116 12.87 -3.25 9.27
CA PRO A 116 13.11 -4.63 8.85
C PRO A 116 11.90 -5.26 8.16
N TRP A 117 10.68 -4.90 8.59
CA TRP A 117 9.45 -5.39 8.01
C TRP A 117 9.32 -4.99 6.53
N LEU A 118 9.55 -3.72 6.18
CA LEU A 118 9.52 -3.25 4.79
C LEU A 118 10.50 -4.04 3.91
N THR A 119 11.71 -4.26 4.40
CA THR A 119 12.73 -5.07 3.70
C THR A 119 12.28 -6.51 3.51
N ALA A 120 11.69 -7.11 4.55
CA ALA A 120 11.26 -8.52 4.55
C ALA A 120 10.18 -8.82 3.52
N PHE A 121 9.27 -7.87 3.27
CA PHE A 121 8.13 -8.02 2.36
C PHE A 121 8.30 -7.30 1.01
N GLY A 122 9.42 -6.63 0.79
CA GLY A 122 9.77 -6.03 -0.50
C GLY A 122 9.61 -6.94 -1.72
N PRO A 123 9.92 -8.26 -1.65
CA PRO A 123 9.69 -9.18 -2.76
C PRO A 123 8.22 -9.31 -3.19
N LEU A 124 7.24 -9.14 -2.28
CA LEU A 124 5.82 -9.13 -2.64
C LEU A 124 5.47 -7.87 -3.46
N ASP A 125 5.97 -6.72 -3.00
CA ASP A 125 5.75 -5.45 -3.70
C ASP A 125 6.44 -5.46 -5.07
N HIS A 126 7.66 -6.05 -5.15
CA HIS A 126 8.36 -6.22 -6.41
C HIS A 126 7.59 -7.12 -7.40
N ALA A 127 7.06 -8.25 -6.94
CA ALA A 127 6.27 -9.16 -7.77
C ALA A 127 5.04 -8.45 -8.36
N ARG A 128 4.33 -7.67 -7.55
CA ARG A 128 3.22 -6.87 -8.02
C ARG A 128 3.65 -5.78 -9.00
N ASN A 129 4.73 -5.07 -8.70
CA ASN A 129 5.27 -4.02 -9.57
C ASN A 129 5.72 -4.56 -10.94
N THR A 130 6.21 -5.79 -10.98
CA THR A 130 6.68 -6.43 -12.24
C THR A 130 5.52 -6.71 -13.19
N LEU A 131 4.35 -7.06 -12.68
CA LEU A 131 3.14 -7.22 -13.51
C LEU A 131 2.48 -5.88 -13.86
N MET A 132 2.67 -4.90 -13.03
CA MET A 132 2.14 -3.56 -13.20
C MET A 132 2.92 -2.73 -14.24
N LYS A 133 3.09 -3.23 -15.47
CA LYS A 133 2.84 -2.37 -16.62
C LYS A 133 1.32 -2.19 -16.70
N ILE A 134 0.73 -1.52 -15.72
CA ILE A 134 -0.62 -1.03 -15.82
C ILE A 134 -0.57 -0.01 -16.94
N THR A 135 -1.11 -0.38 -18.07
CA THR A 135 -1.41 0.56 -19.14
C THR A 135 -2.66 1.26 -18.66
N TYR A 136 -2.50 2.41 -18.03
CA TYR A 136 -3.63 3.30 -17.79
C TYR A 136 -4.15 3.80 -19.14
N GLU A 137 -5.45 3.90 -19.27
CA GLU A 137 -6.11 4.45 -20.45
C GLU A 137 -6.70 5.84 -20.09
N PRO A 138 -6.94 6.72 -21.06
CA PRO A 138 -7.52 8.04 -20.77
C PRO A 138 -8.83 7.99 -19.97
N ASP A 139 -9.65 6.94 -20.19
CA ASP A 139 -10.94 6.74 -19.52
C ASP A 139 -10.78 6.31 -18.04
N ASP A 140 -9.57 5.92 -17.60
CA ASP A 140 -9.30 5.64 -16.18
C ASP A 140 -9.16 6.93 -15.36
N VAL A 141 -8.97 8.07 -16.03
CA VAL A 141 -8.83 9.39 -15.40
C VAL A 141 -10.15 10.14 -15.44
N THR A 142 -10.64 10.54 -14.29
CA THR A 142 -11.85 11.37 -14.17
C THR A 142 -11.49 12.76 -13.67
N ILE A 143 -12.04 13.81 -14.32
CA ILE A 143 -11.91 15.17 -13.80
C ILE A 143 -13.02 15.40 -12.77
N ARG A 144 -12.64 15.83 -11.57
CA ARG A 144 -13.56 16.12 -10.47
C ARG A 144 -13.30 17.48 -9.87
N GLU A 145 -14.37 18.15 -9.46
CA GLU A 145 -14.29 19.30 -8.57
C GLU A 145 -14.18 18.78 -7.13
N VAL A 146 -13.14 19.16 -6.40
CA VAL A 146 -12.93 18.75 -5.02
C VAL A 146 -13.06 19.95 -4.08
N LEU A 147 -13.63 19.69 -2.90
CA LEU A 147 -13.76 20.74 -1.88
C LEU A 147 -12.43 20.95 -1.14
N PRO A 148 -12.13 22.19 -0.69
CA PRO A 148 -10.98 22.41 0.18
C PRO A 148 -11.14 21.57 1.45
N THR A 149 -10.07 20.90 1.86
CA THR A 149 -10.10 19.97 2.99
C THR A 149 -9.13 20.43 4.07
N PRO A 150 -9.61 20.86 5.26
CA PRO A 150 -8.76 21.11 6.41
C PRO A 150 -8.06 19.84 6.86
N VAL A 151 -6.78 19.93 7.17
CA VAL A 151 -5.95 18.77 7.53
C VAL A 151 -4.99 19.07 8.67
N ALA A 152 -4.69 18.05 9.46
CA ALA A 152 -3.52 18.01 10.33
C ALA A 152 -2.37 17.37 9.56
N ILE A 153 -1.22 18.04 9.54
CA ILE A 153 -0.06 17.69 8.69
C ILE A 153 1.12 17.25 9.54
N PHE A 154 1.64 16.06 9.24
CA PHE A 154 2.94 15.57 9.69
C PHE A 154 3.92 15.61 8.53
N GLU A 155 4.82 16.57 8.53
CA GLU A 155 5.84 16.70 7.50
C GLU A 155 6.96 15.69 7.72
N HIS A 156 7.30 14.94 6.68
CA HIS A 156 8.54 14.18 6.60
C HIS A 156 9.52 14.92 5.70
N ARG A 157 10.71 15.17 6.19
CA ARG A 157 11.81 15.82 5.45
C ARG A 157 13.09 15.02 5.70
N GLY A 158 13.85 14.77 4.63
CA GLY A 158 15.11 14.04 4.70
C GLY A 158 14.99 12.58 4.33
N ASP A 159 15.91 11.75 4.77
CA ASP A 159 16.04 10.38 4.32
C ASP A 159 14.74 9.58 4.42
N ARG A 160 14.32 9.03 3.29
CA ARG A 160 13.13 8.21 3.15
C ARG A 160 13.15 6.95 4.05
N GLU A 161 14.34 6.45 4.40
CA GLU A 161 14.47 5.30 5.30
C GLU A 161 13.93 5.63 6.70
N ARG A 162 13.88 6.91 7.08
CA ARG A 162 13.31 7.39 8.33
C ARG A 162 11.81 7.71 8.25
N LEU A 163 11.18 7.59 7.09
CA LEU A 163 9.73 7.79 6.94
C LEU A 163 8.88 6.94 7.92
N PRO A 164 9.24 5.68 8.25
CA PRO A 164 8.52 4.90 9.24
C PRO A 164 8.37 5.61 10.60
N GLU A 165 9.39 6.32 11.07
CA GLU A 165 9.33 7.08 12.34
C GLU A 165 8.24 8.17 12.29
N THR A 166 8.14 8.87 11.16
CA THR A 166 7.09 9.88 10.95
C THR A 166 5.70 9.24 10.87
N ILE A 167 5.58 8.07 10.23
CA ILE A 167 4.33 7.30 10.15
C ILE A 167 3.89 6.86 11.55
N GLU A 168 4.80 6.37 12.39
CA GLU A 168 4.49 5.95 13.76
C GLU A 168 3.97 7.12 14.61
N ARG A 169 4.63 8.28 14.55
CA ARG A 169 4.18 9.52 15.23
C ARG A 169 2.80 9.94 14.74
N PHE A 170 2.58 9.94 13.43
CA PHE A 170 1.28 10.24 12.82
C PHE A 170 0.18 9.30 13.31
N ILE A 171 0.43 7.98 13.34
CA ILE A 171 -0.53 6.98 13.81
C ILE A 171 -0.82 7.15 15.30
N ALA A 172 0.22 7.36 16.12
CA ALA A 172 0.08 7.54 17.57
C ALA A 172 -0.78 8.78 17.89
N TRP A 173 -0.46 9.92 17.28
CA TRP A 173 -1.24 11.15 17.46
C TRP A 173 -2.69 10.97 16.98
N ARG A 174 -2.89 10.38 15.81
CA ARG A 174 -4.21 10.12 15.24
C ARG A 174 -5.09 9.26 16.15
N LYS A 175 -4.51 8.22 16.77
CA LYS A 175 -5.20 7.39 17.77
C LYS A 175 -5.57 8.21 19.01
N ALA A 176 -4.66 9.01 19.55
CA ALA A 176 -4.91 9.86 20.70
C ALA A 176 -6.00 10.91 20.42
N ALA A 177 -6.02 11.48 19.22
CA ALA A 177 -7.04 12.43 18.77
C ALA A 177 -8.40 11.80 18.42
N GLY A 178 -8.53 10.46 18.43
CA GLY A 178 -9.76 9.75 18.08
C GLY A 178 -10.17 9.88 16.61
N LEU A 179 -9.21 10.12 15.70
CA LEU A 179 -9.43 10.29 14.27
C LEU A 179 -9.23 8.94 13.53
N SER A 180 -10.25 8.11 13.46
CA SER A 180 -10.14 6.79 12.80
C SER A 180 -10.09 6.92 11.26
N PRO A 181 -9.42 5.99 10.54
CA PRO A 181 -9.47 5.96 9.08
C PRO A 181 -10.86 5.85 8.47
N ALA A 182 -11.82 5.31 9.22
CA ALA A 182 -13.22 5.17 8.77
C ALA A 182 -13.98 6.51 8.77
N THR A 183 -13.58 7.46 9.64
CA THR A 183 -14.31 8.72 9.82
C THR A 183 -13.52 9.95 9.37
N SER A 184 -12.20 9.83 9.27
CA SER A 184 -11.30 10.91 8.91
C SER A 184 -10.40 10.49 7.76
N PRO A 185 -10.51 11.13 6.58
CA PRO A 185 -9.75 10.73 5.40
C PRO A 185 -8.25 10.92 5.60
N THR A 186 -7.47 10.03 4.99
CA THR A 186 -6.00 10.05 5.02
C THR A 186 -5.48 10.50 3.67
N PHE A 187 -4.56 11.48 3.69
CA PHE A 187 -3.91 11.95 2.47
C PHE A 187 -2.39 11.89 2.60
N ASN A 188 -1.71 11.70 1.47
CA ASN A 188 -0.27 11.89 1.37
C ASN A 188 -0.02 12.90 0.26
N ILE A 189 0.75 13.97 0.56
CA ILE A 189 1.13 15.00 -0.41
C ILE A 189 2.60 14.76 -0.77
N PHE A 190 2.90 14.58 -2.05
CA PHE A 190 4.24 14.26 -2.55
C PHE A 190 4.97 15.55 -2.94
N ARG A 191 5.82 16.06 -2.04
CA ARG A 191 6.55 17.32 -2.21
C ARG A 191 7.81 17.19 -3.06
N SER A 192 8.39 15.98 -3.12
CA SER A 192 9.56 15.67 -3.92
C SER A 192 9.32 14.43 -4.78
N GLU A 193 10.26 14.15 -5.68
CA GLU A 193 10.34 12.85 -6.35
C GLU A 193 10.45 11.72 -5.33
N ARG A 194 10.01 10.52 -5.73
CA ARG A 194 10.06 9.33 -4.86
C ARG A 194 11.49 8.94 -4.46
N ILE A 195 12.43 9.12 -5.39
CA ILE A 195 13.86 8.87 -5.20
C ILE A 195 14.58 10.11 -5.74
N PRO A 196 14.73 11.17 -4.93
CA PRO A 196 15.49 12.34 -5.33
C PRO A 196 16.98 11.99 -5.47
N ALA A 197 17.69 12.76 -6.26
CA ALA A 197 19.12 12.56 -6.48
C ALA A 197 19.93 12.63 -5.16
N ASN A 198 19.50 13.49 -4.23
CA ASN A 198 20.02 13.53 -2.87
C ASN A 198 18.92 13.03 -1.91
N PRO A 199 19.14 11.94 -1.14
CA PRO A 199 18.17 11.42 -0.18
C PRO A 199 17.67 12.46 0.84
N ALA A 200 18.48 13.46 1.18
CA ALA A 200 18.10 14.55 2.08
C ALA A 200 16.98 15.44 1.53
N ASP A 201 16.76 15.45 0.21
CA ASP A 201 15.73 16.25 -0.45
C ASP A 201 14.37 15.55 -0.49
N TYR A 202 14.29 14.30 -0.01
CA TYR A 202 13.01 13.60 0.07
C TYR A 202 12.03 14.30 1.01
N SER A 203 10.80 14.47 0.54
CA SER A 203 9.81 15.28 1.22
C SER A 203 8.40 14.80 0.92
N MET A 204 7.66 14.47 1.97
CA MET A 204 6.27 14.02 1.90
C MET A 204 5.50 14.48 3.14
N ASP A 205 4.23 14.86 2.96
CA ASP A 205 3.36 15.18 4.07
C ASP A 205 2.34 14.06 4.28
N LEU A 206 2.22 13.59 5.52
CA LEU A 206 1.16 12.69 5.98
C LEU A 206 0.05 13.54 6.58
N CYS A 207 -1.16 13.42 6.04
CA CYS A 207 -2.26 14.29 6.43
C CYS A 207 -3.49 13.47 6.85
N VAL A 208 -4.22 13.98 7.83
CA VAL A 208 -5.56 13.51 8.18
C VAL A 208 -6.55 14.67 8.11
N GLY A 209 -7.67 14.43 7.38
CA GLY A 209 -8.76 15.40 7.29
C GLY A 209 -9.44 15.57 8.63
N THR A 210 -9.54 16.82 9.11
CA THR A 210 -10.21 17.17 10.36
C THR A 210 -10.57 18.65 10.40
N ASP A 211 -11.77 18.96 10.88
CA ASP A 211 -12.22 20.32 11.18
C ASP A 211 -11.98 20.70 12.66
N ARG A 212 -11.43 19.78 13.46
CA ARG A 212 -11.16 20.02 14.88
C ARG A 212 -9.94 20.92 15.04
N PRO A 213 -9.90 21.78 16.08
CA PRO A 213 -8.69 22.46 16.47
C PRO A 213 -7.54 21.48 16.65
N ILE A 214 -6.36 21.85 16.19
CA ILE A 214 -5.17 21.02 16.27
C ILE A 214 -4.33 21.55 17.43
N ASP A 215 -4.27 20.77 18.51
CA ASP A 215 -3.33 21.00 19.59
C ASP A 215 -1.97 20.43 19.19
N ALA A 216 -1.04 21.32 18.88
CA ALA A 216 0.30 20.96 18.48
C ALA A 216 1.20 20.83 19.71
N GLU A 217 1.64 19.61 20.03
CA GLU A 217 2.76 19.39 20.94
C GLU A 217 4.07 19.46 20.13
N ASP A 218 5.06 20.21 20.62
CA ASP A 218 6.35 20.43 19.93
C ASP A 218 6.24 20.91 18.46
N GLY A 219 5.17 21.68 18.15
CA GLY A 219 4.93 22.21 16.80
C GLY A 219 4.35 21.20 15.80
N TYR A 220 3.94 19.99 16.22
CA TYR A 220 3.30 18.97 15.40
C TYR A 220 2.02 18.43 16.04
N PRO A 221 1.00 18.10 15.20
CA PRO A 221 0.91 18.36 13.76
C PRO A 221 0.69 19.84 13.43
N LYS A 222 1.00 20.24 12.20
CA LYS A 222 0.69 21.59 11.70
C LYS A 222 -0.72 21.62 11.10
N PRO A 223 -1.51 22.68 11.34
CA PRO A 223 -2.74 22.88 10.60
C PRO A 223 -2.45 23.24 9.15
N GLY A 224 -3.29 22.77 8.24
CA GLY A 224 -3.20 23.09 6.82
C GLY A 224 -4.49 22.85 6.08
N ILE A 225 -4.49 23.15 4.78
CA ILE A 225 -5.62 22.94 3.87
C ILE A 225 -5.10 22.31 2.58
N ILE A 226 -5.70 21.21 2.15
CA ILE A 226 -5.60 20.73 0.78
C ILE A 226 -6.56 21.63 -0.03
N PRO A 227 -6.06 22.41 -1.00
CA PRO A 227 -6.91 23.34 -1.74
C PRO A 227 -7.95 22.63 -2.56
N GLY A 228 -9.17 23.15 -2.56
CA GLY A 228 -10.23 22.70 -3.46
C GLY A 228 -9.96 23.09 -4.91
N GLY A 229 -10.84 22.70 -5.81
CA GLY A 229 -10.81 22.99 -7.23
C GLY A 229 -10.72 21.75 -8.10
N ARG A 230 -10.48 21.95 -9.41
CA ARG A 230 -10.45 20.86 -10.38
C ARG A 230 -9.24 19.96 -10.18
N CYS A 231 -9.45 18.65 -10.27
CA CYS A 231 -8.39 17.65 -10.19
C CYS A 231 -8.64 16.54 -11.22
N ALA A 232 -7.60 16.09 -11.90
CA ALA A 232 -7.60 14.79 -12.56
C ALA A 232 -7.37 13.70 -11.50
N VAL A 233 -8.27 12.73 -11.44
CA VAL A 233 -8.29 11.67 -10.42
C VAL A 233 -8.13 10.32 -11.10
N LEU A 234 -7.06 9.61 -10.72
CA LEU A 234 -6.77 8.26 -11.16
C LEU A 234 -6.87 7.30 -9.97
N ARG A 235 -7.80 6.34 -10.06
CA ARG A 235 -7.95 5.32 -9.02
C ARG A 235 -6.91 4.23 -9.17
N VAL A 236 -6.13 4.02 -8.12
CA VAL A 236 -5.13 2.94 -8.01
C VAL A 236 -5.63 1.92 -7.02
N VAL A 237 -5.89 0.72 -7.52
CA VAL A 237 -6.26 -0.46 -6.74
C VAL A 237 -5.04 -1.37 -6.69
N HIS A 238 -4.84 -2.09 -5.61
CA HIS A 238 -3.62 -2.89 -5.37
C HIS A 238 -2.37 -2.01 -5.25
N ASN A 239 -1.24 -2.49 -4.99
CA ASN A 239 0.06 -1.79 -4.86
C ASN A 239 0.05 -0.25 -4.59
N THR A 240 -0.78 0.19 -3.66
CA THR A 240 -0.90 1.61 -3.28
C THR A 240 0.35 2.17 -2.56
N ASN A 241 1.36 1.33 -2.32
CA ASN A 241 2.66 1.74 -1.80
C ASN A 241 3.62 2.22 -2.90
N ASN A 242 3.30 1.98 -4.19
CA ASN A 242 4.05 2.49 -5.32
C ASN A 242 3.13 3.19 -6.33
N LEU A 243 2.86 4.47 -6.09
CA LEU A 243 2.04 5.31 -6.96
C LEU A 243 2.83 5.97 -8.10
N GLU A 244 4.14 5.72 -8.18
CA GLU A 244 5.01 6.32 -9.19
C GLU A 244 4.58 6.02 -10.65
N PRO A 245 4.21 4.77 -11.02
CA PRO A 245 3.71 4.50 -12.38
C PRO A 245 2.44 5.28 -12.72
N ALA A 246 1.52 5.43 -11.77
CA ALA A 246 0.30 6.21 -11.94
C ALA A 246 0.59 7.71 -12.09
N ALA A 247 1.50 8.24 -11.27
CA ALA A 247 1.92 9.63 -11.36
C ALA A 247 2.64 9.92 -12.68
N LEU A 248 3.54 9.03 -13.13
CA LEU A 248 4.23 9.17 -14.41
C LEU A 248 3.25 9.13 -15.59
N TYR A 249 2.24 8.26 -15.55
CA TYR A 249 1.18 8.23 -16.55
C TYR A 249 0.43 9.56 -16.60
N LEU A 250 -0.01 10.10 -15.45
CA LEU A 250 -0.70 11.39 -15.40
C LEU A 250 0.12 12.53 -16.01
N TYR A 251 1.43 12.62 -15.67
CA TYR A 251 2.27 13.70 -16.14
C TYR A 251 2.79 13.54 -17.58
N ARG A 252 3.13 12.31 -18.01
CA ARG A 252 3.83 12.08 -19.30
C ARG A 252 2.89 11.72 -20.44
N GLU A 253 1.76 11.11 -20.12
CA GLU A 253 0.85 10.59 -21.14
C GLU A 253 -0.50 11.30 -21.11
N TRP A 254 -1.16 11.34 -19.94
CA TRP A 254 -2.52 11.90 -19.87
C TRP A 254 -2.52 13.43 -19.99
N LEU A 255 -1.78 14.15 -19.18
CA LEU A 255 -1.82 15.62 -19.11
C LEU A 255 -1.49 16.28 -20.47
N PRO A 256 -0.42 15.87 -21.20
CA PRO A 256 -0.12 16.47 -22.50
C PRO A 256 -1.20 16.25 -23.56
N ASN A 257 -2.00 15.20 -23.43
CA ASN A 257 -3.04 14.84 -24.39
C ASN A 257 -4.46 15.25 -23.96
N SER A 258 -4.63 15.74 -22.73
CA SER A 258 -5.95 16.07 -22.16
C SER A 258 -6.43 17.48 -22.49
N GLY A 259 -5.54 18.39 -22.93
CA GLY A 259 -5.83 19.81 -23.07
C GLY A 259 -5.91 20.56 -21.73
N GLU A 260 -5.61 19.92 -20.62
CA GLU A 260 -5.62 20.50 -19.27
C GLU A 260 -4.24 21.02 -18.87
N GLU A 261 -4.21 21.93 -17.89
CA GLU A 261 -2.98 22.46 -17.31
C GLU A 261 -2.92 22.16 -15.81
N ALA A 262 -1.74 21.71 -15.33
CA ALA A 262 -1.53 21.49 -13.91
C ALA A 262 -1.51 22.81 -13.15
N ARG A 263 -2.12 22.82 -11.96
CA ARG A 263 -2.08 23.92 -11.00
C ARG A 263 -0.81 23.79 -10.14
N ASP A 264 -0.33 24.92 -9.61
CA ASP A 264 0.82 24.96 -8.69
C ASP A 264 0.47 24.42 -7.29
N PHE A 265 0.21 23.12 -7.23
CA PHE A 265 0.06 22.34 -6.01
C PHE A 265 0.52 20.91 -6.28
N PRO A 266 1.27 20.28 -5.34
CA PRO A 266 1.80 18.93 -5.56
C PRO A 266 0.71 17.90 -5.80
N ILE A 267 1.05 16.86 -6.57
CA ILE A 267 0.25 15.66 -6.69
C ILE A 267 0.09 15.04 -5.29
N TYR A 268 -1.11 14.55 -4.98
CA TYR A 268 -1.41 13.94 -3.69
C TYR A 268 -2.32 12.74 -3.85
N CYS A 269 -2.37 11.88 -2.85
CA CYS A 269 -3.34 10.78 -2.86
C CYS A 269 -4.22 10.80 -1.62
N GLN A 270 -5.47 10.35 -1.80
CA GLN A 270 -6.34 9.95 -0.71
C GLN A 270 -6.30 8.44 -0.56
N ARG A 271 -5.99 7.95 0.64
CA ARG A 271 -6.00 6.52 0.95
C ARG A 271 -7.37 6.12 1.50
N HIS A 272 -8.02 5.19 0.83
CA HIS A 272 -9.26 4.59 1.28
C HIS A 272 -8.95 3.25 1.95
N PHE A 273 -9.25 3.16 3.23
CA PHE A 273 -9.10 1.91 3.98
C PHE A 273 -10.49 1.28 4.08
N SER A 274 -10.74 0.21 3.38
CA SER A 274 -11.90 -0.65 3.65
C SER A 274 -11.45 -1.85 4.48
N MET A 275 -12.15 -2.11 5.56
CA MET A 275 -12.08 -3.38 6.28
C MET A 275 -13.42 -4.09 6.01
N PRO A 276 -13.54 -4.89 4.96
CA PRO A 276 -14.68 -5.75 4.80
C PRO A 276 -14.80 -6.68 6.03
N PRO A 277 -16.00 -6.98 6.50
CA PRO A 277 -16.21 -7.74 7.74
C PRO A 277 -15.59 -9.15 7.73
N HIS A 278 -15.12 -9.62 6.59
CA HIS A 278 -14.53 -10.95 6.40
C HIS A 278 -13.10 -10.94 5.83
N VAL A 279 -12.46 -9.77 5.67
CA VAL A 279 -11.11 -9.65 5.12
C VAL A 279 -10.18 -9.09 6.18
N THR A 280 -9.18 -9.88 6.54
CA THR A 280 -8.19 -9.57 7.59
C THR A 280 -7.04 -8.66 7.14
N VAL A 281 -6.99 -8.30 5.87
CA VAL A 281 -6.04 -7.30 5.32
C VAL A 281 -6.86 -6.14 4.78
N PRO A 282 -6.62 -4.90 5.24
CA PRO A 282 -7.31 -3.75 4.68
C PRO A 282 -7.01 -3.67 3.18
N GLU A 283 -8.04 -3.70 2.35
CA GLU A 283 -7.88 -3.31 0.96
C GLU A 283 -7.62 -1.81 0.94
N VAL A 284 -6.43 -1.41 0.54
CA VAL A 284 -6.08 -0.01 0.40
C VAL A 284 -6.24 0.37 -1.05
N VAL A 285 -7.26 1.18 -1.33
CA VAL A 285 -7.45 1.86 -2.61
C VAL A 285 -6.93 3.27 -2.46
N CYS A 286 -6.21 3.77 -3.45
CA CYS A 286 -5.78 5.16 -3.49
C CYS A 286 -6.42 5.89 -4.67
N ASP A 287 -7.04 7.02 -4.42
CA ASP A 287 -7.31 8.00 -5.47
C ASP A 287 -6.11 8.96 -5.55
N LEU A 288 -5.45 9.02 -6.69
CA LEU A 288 -4.33 9.91 -6.97
C LEU A 288 -4.86 11.15 -7.67
N TYR A 289 -4.60 12.32 -7.11
CA TYR A 289 -5.09 13.61 -7.55
C TYR A 289 -3.96 14.43 -8.18
N LEU A 290 -4.13 14.83 -9.42
CA LEU A 290 -3.33 15.85 -10.08
C LEU A 290 -4.16 17.14 -10.13
N PRO A 291 -3.82 18.17 -9.36
CA PRO A 291 -4.53 19.45 -9.37
C PRO A 291 -4.44 20.16 -10.72
N LEU A 292 -5.57 20.67 -11.22
CA LEU A 292 -5.72 21.37 -12.49
C LEU A 292 -6.07 22.86 -12.27
N LYS A 293 -5.76 23.68 -13.29
CA LYS A 293 -6.19 25.09 -13.32
C LYS A 293 -7.68 25.26 -13.56
#